data_86266b140463d5f1e9a264569643e368
#
_entry.id   86266b140463d5f1e9a264569643e368
#
_cell.length_a   1.000
_cell.length_b   1.000
_cell.length_c   1.000
_cell.angle_alpha   90.00
_cell.angle_beta   90.00
_cell.angle_gamma   90.00
#
_symmetry.space_group_name_H-M   'P 1'
#
loop_
_entity.id
_entity.type
_entity.pdbx_description
1 polymer ?
#
loop_
_entity_poly.entity_id
_entity_poly.type
_entity_poly.pdbx_seq_one_letter_code
_entity_poly.pdbx_strand_id
1 'polypeptide(L)'
;MNYPPCLVFINIISSIAIVYPTKLLQLMSFQTWPCNPNPCKNDGFCEIVANSRRGDVFSEYVCKCPIGFDGIHCQNNVNDCASQPCQNGGTCRDLDGDFTCKCPSPYVGKHCNLRCISLLGMEGGGIAESQISASSVYYGILGLQRWGPELARLNNKGLVNAWTSATHDKNPWIEINLQRKMRFTGIITQGASRMGTAEFIKAFKVASSLDGRTYTMYRPEGQSKDVIFVGNMDNDGTKTNLFDPPIIAQYIRIIPVVCRKACTLRLELVGCELNGCSELLGIKSRLIDDRQMTASSTFRTWGIESFTWHPHYARLDKQGKTNAWTAASNNHSEWLQVDLLRTKRITGIITQGAKDFGNVQFVSAFKVAHSDDGKYWTILKDDKTKTDKIFPGNSDNNVHKKNVFEPPFYARLVRILPWAWHERITLRMELLGCDE
;
A
#
# COMPACT_ATOMS: atom_id res chain seq x y z
N MET A 1 -34.97 39.46 -15.58
CA MET A 1 -36.41 39.53 -15.89
C MET A 1 -37.14 38.59 -14.95
N ASN A 2 -37.85 39.26 -14.06
CA ASN A 2 -39.11 38.89 -13.40
C ASN A 2 -39.24 37.62 -12.57
N TYR A 3 -39.11 37.81 -11.29
CA TYR A 3 -39.79 37.03 -10.26
C TYR A 3 -41.25 37.58 -10.09
N PRO A 4 -42.28 36.77 -9.80
CA PRO A 4 -43.57 37.24 -9.26
C PRO A 4 -43.59 37.12 -7.73
N PRO A 5 -44.37 37.98 -7.05
CA PRO A 5 -44.36 38.15 -5.60
C PRO A 5 -45.40 37.29 -4.87
N CYS A 6 -45.03 36.92 -3.61
CA CYS A 6 -45.96 36.35 -2.64
C CYS A 6 -47.01 37.37 -2.19
N LEU A 7 -48.28 37.03 -2.34
CA LEU A 7 -49.43 37.76 -1.81
C LEU A 7 -49.69 37.36 -0.35
N VAL A 8 -49.64 38.37 0.51
CA VAL A 8 -50.11 38.32 1.91
C VAL A 8 -51.63 38.49 1.90
N PHE A 9 -52.39 37.55 2.43
CA PHE A 9 -53.79 37.74 2.77
C PHE A 9 -53.90 38.02 4.26
N ILE A 10 -54.24 39.31 4.55
CA ILE A 10 -54.73 39.73 5.83
C ILE A 10 -56.28 39.65 5.73
N ASN A 11 -56.90 38.86 6.60
CA ASN A 11 -58.33 38.93 6.82
C ASN A 11 -58.60 39.31 8.28
N ILE A 12 -59.13 40.49 8.38
CA ILE A 12 -59.77 41.11 9.59
C ILE A 12 -61.11 40.46 9.76
N ILE A 13 -61.43 39.85 10.90
CA ILE A 13 -62.74 39.63 11.38
C ILE A 13 -62.78 40.01 12.86
N SER A 14 -63.68 40.98 13.09
CA SER A 14 -64.03 41.68 14.33
C SER A 14 -64.64 40.80 15.41
N SER A 15 -64.27 41.11 16.63
CA SER A 15 -64.97 41.14 17.90
C SER A 15 -66.27 40.33 18.05
N ILE A 16 -66.25 39.26 18.83
CA ILE A 16 -67.33 38.91 19.75
C ILE A 16 -66.63 38.39 21.03
N ALA A 17 -66.77 39.19 22.09
CA ALA A 17 -66.37 38.80 23.44
C ALA A 17 -67.40 37.81 24.01
N ILE A 18 -66.99 36.56 24.26
CA ILE A 18 -67.72 35.64 25.10
C ILE A 18 -66.82 35.29 26.27
N VAL A 19 -67.20 35.77 27.44
CA VAL A 19 -66.59 35.44 28.74
C VAL A 19 -66.95 34.00 29.07
N TYR A 20 -65.97 33.13 29.12
CA TYR A 20 -65.99 31.79 29.78
C TYR A 20 -64.83 31.62 30.72
N PRO A 21 -65.03 30.86 31.82
CA PRO A 21 -64.23 31.02 33.02
C PRO A 21 -62.88 30.33 32.93
N THR A 22 -61.91 30.97 33.54
CA THR A 22 -60.53 30.59 33.86
C THR A 22 -60.47 29.26 34.59
N LYS A 23 -60.50 28.12 33.85
CA LYS A 23 -60.08 26.78 34.40
C LYS A 23 -59.82 25.71 33.34
N LEU A 24 -59.33 26.04 32.16
CA LEU A 24 -58.97 25.03 31.14
C LEU A 24 -57.66 25.31 30.44
N LEU A 25 -56.73 25.99 31.13
CA LEU A 25 -55.38 26.30 30.61
C LEU A 25 -54.29 25.62 31.37
N GLN A 26 -54.53 24.38 31.84
CA GLN A 26 -53.52 23.60 32.55
C GLN A 26 -53.63 22.12 32.25
N LEU A 27 -53.59 21.71 30.98
CA LEU A 27 -53.36 20.33 30.54
C LEU A 27 -52.97 20.28 29.06
N MET A 28 -52.10 21.16 28.59
CA MET A 28 -51.20 20.80 27.49
C MET A 28 -49.90 20.32 28.13
N SER A 29 -49.90 19.08 28.61
CA SER A 29 -48.67 18.36 28.82
C SER A 29 -48.03 18.26 27.44
N PHE A 30 -46.91 18.94 27.25
CA PHE A 30 -46.00 18.61 26.17
C PHE A 30 -45.66 17.11 26.36
N GLN A 31 -46.31 16.24 25.62
CA GLN A 31 -45.85 14.88 25.44
C GLN A 31 -44.53 14.97 24.68
N THR A 32 -43.44 15.13 25.41
CA THR A 32 -42.10 14.91 24.89
C THR A 32 -42.05 13.44 24.52
N TRP A 33 -41.97 13.16 23.21
CA TRP A 33 -41.75 11.82 22.74
C TRP A 33 -40.43 11.30 23.36
N PRO A 34 -40.34 10.07 23.86
CA PRO A 34 -39.18 9.59 24.63
C PRO A 34 -37.87 9.72 23.87
N CYS A 35 -37.91 9.75 22.52
CA CYS A 35 -36.75 9.91 21.66
C CYS A 35 -36.58 11.33 21.06
N ASN A 36 -37.29 12.31 21.53
CA ASN A 36 -37.18 13.70 21.07
C ASN A 36 -37.20 14.71 22.23
N PRO A 37 -36.02 15.32 22.60
CA PRO A 37 -34.69 15.11 21.97
C PRO A 37 -34.14 13.68 22.24
N ASN A 38 -33.29 13.21 21.35
CA ASN A 38 -32.67 11.87 21.49
C ASN A 38 -31.85 11.80 22.82
N PRO A 39 -32.23 10.91 23.77
CA PRO A 39 -31.53 10.78 25.04
C PRO A 39 -30.23 9.95 24.92
N CYS A 40 -30.02 9.21 23.82
CA CYS A 40 -28.86 8.38 23.60
C CYS A 40 -27.66 9.22 23.21
N LYS A 41 -26.52 8.98 23.85
CA LYS A 41 -25.24 9.65 23.57
C LYS A 41 -24.46 8.91 22.51
N ASN A 42 -23.37 9.51 22.03
CA ASN A 42 -22.41 8.90 21.12
C ASN A 42 -23.07 8.28 19.88
N ASP A 43 -24.01 9.01 19.27
CA ASP A 43 -24.76 8.60 18.09
C ASP A 43 -25.61 7.31 18.28
N GLY A 44 -25.93 6.99 19.53
CA GLY A 44 -26.82 5.89 19.85
C GLY A 44 -28.22 6.08 19.27
N PHE A 45 -28.82 5.01 18.75
CA PHE A 45 -30.15 5.00 18.20
C PHE A 45 -31.19 4.79 19.30
N CYS A 46 -32.14 5.73 19.43
CA CYS A 46 -33.25 5.63 20.36
C CYS A 46 -34.41 4.85 19.75
N GLU A 47 -34.80 3.74 20.36
CA GLU A 47 -35.93 2.90 19.92
C GLU A 47 -37.04 2.92 20.97
N ILE A 48 -38.25 3.27 20.55
CA ILE A 48 -39.42 3.24 21.42
C ILE A 48 -39.87 1.79 21.61
N VAL A 49 -39.98 1.36 22.86
CA VAL A 49 -40.46 0.01 23.21
C VAL A 49 -41.98 0.02 23.30
N ALA A 50 -42.65 -0.50 22.28
CA ALA A 50 -44.09 -0.76 22.32
C ALA A 50 -44.39 -2.05 23.11
N ASN A 51 -44.98 -1.93 24.32
CA ASN A 51 -45.43 -2.97 25.25
C ASN A 51 -44.42 -3.45 26.30
N SER A 52 -44.39 -2.79 27.43
CA SER A 52 -44.01 -3.47 28.68
C SER A 52 -45.24 -4.11 29.30
N ARG A 53 -45.36 -5.42 29.30
CA ARG A 53 -46.29 -6.15 30.17
C ARG A 53 -45.78 -6.08 31.61
N ARG A 54 -46.51 -5.34 32.44
CA ARG A 54 -46.48 -5.28 33.92
C ARG A 54 -45.20 -4.66 34.55
N GLY A 55 -45.37 -3.51 35.10
CA GLY A 55 -44.86 -3.17 36.42
C GLY A 55 -43.67 -2.26 36.50
N ASP A 56 -42.87 -2.10 35.44
CA ASP A 56 -41.72 -1.20 35.45
C ASP A 56 -41.98 0.03 34.57
N VAL A 57 -42.35 1.12 35.24
CA VAL A 57 -42.74 2.40 34.69
C VAL A 57 -41.52 3.23 34.21
N PHE A 58 -40.35 2.63 33.89
CA PHE A 58 -39.11 3.40 33.82
C PHE A 58 -38.38 3.42 32.46
N SER A 59 -38.80 2.77 31.41
CA SER A 59 -38.19 3.03 30.12
C SER A 59 -39.19 2.88 28.97
N GLU A 60 -39.70 3.99 28.47
CA GLU A 60 -40.48 4.08 27.24
C GLU A 60 -39.59 3.93 25.99
N TYR A 61 -38.26 3.83 26.15
CA TYR A 61 -37.28 3.69 25.10
C TYR A 61 -36.07 2.88 25.52
N VAL A 62 -35.34 2.37 24.54
CA VAL A 62 -34.03 1.71 24.68
C VAL A 62 -33.05 2.37 23.74
N CYS A 63 -31.83 2.63 24.23
CA CYS A 63 -30.74 3.08 23.38
C CYS A 63 -29.99 1.87 22.82
N LYS A 64 -29.94 1.76 21.49
CA LYS A 64 -29.03 0.85 20.77
C LYS A 64 -27.70 1.55 20.59
N CYS A 65 -26.69 1.11 21.32
CA CYS A 65 -25.38 1.74 21.29
C CYS A 65 -24.57 1.30 20.05
N PRO A 66 -23.81 2.20 19.45
CA PRO A 66 -22.82 1.82 18.48
C PRO A 66 -21.69 1.01 19.14
N ILE A 67 -20.90 0.32 18.31
CA ILE A 67 -19.76 -0.48 18.79
C ILE A 67 -18.81 0.43 19.56
N GLY A 68 -18.30 -0.06 20.70
CA GLY A 68 -17.38 0.68 21.58
C GLY A 68 -18.06 1.53 22.65
N PHE A 69 -19.41 1.57 22.71
CA PHE A 69 -20.12 2.27 23.77
C PHE A 69 -21.14 1.38 24.46
N ASP A 70 -21.35 1.60 25.76
CA ASP A 70 -22.36 0.92 26.58
C ASP A 70 -23.07 1.88 27.55
N GLY A 71 -23.89 1.30 28.43
CA GLY A 71 -24.74 2.03 29.38
C GLY A 71 -26.13 2.31 28.81
N ILE A 72 -27.06 2.67 29.70
CA ILE A 72 -28.50 2.86 29.38
C ILE A 72 -28.73 3.97 28.35
N HIS A 73 -27.80 4.91 28.21
CA HIS A 73 -27.81 6.01 27.26
C HIS A 73 -26.58 6.03 26.36
N CYS A 74 -25.85 4.92 26.22
CA CYS A 74 -24.58 4.82 25.48
C CYS A 74 -23.52 5.82 25.97
N GLN A 75 -23.53 6.14 27.27
CA GLN A 75 -22.67 7.18 27.84
C GLN A 75 -21.29 6.70 28.22
N ASN A 76 -21.05 5.39 28.32
CA ASN A 76 -19.78 4.83 28.74
C ASN A 76 -18.97 4.39 27.54
N ASN A 77 -17.70 4.77 27.48
CA ASN A 77 -16.74 4.15 26.56
C ASN A 77 -16.37 2.76 27.07
N VAL A 78 -16.45 1.76 26.20
CA VAL A 78 -15.98 0.39 26.49
C VAL A 78 -14.47 0.38 26.34
N ASN A 79 -13.77 -0.21 27.30
CA ASN A 79 -12.32 -0.39 27.17
C ASN A 79 -12.00 -1.46 26.11
N ASP A 80 -11.78 -1.04 24.86
CA ASP A 80 -11.47 -1.93 23.75
C ASP A 80 -10.14 -2.67 23.93
N CYS A 81 -9.23 -2.11 24.73
CA CYS A 81 -7.96 -2.75 25.09
C CYS A 81 -8.10 -3.97 25.99
N ALA A 82 -9.25 -4.17 26.63
CA ALA A 82 -9.50 -5.35 27.51
C ALA A 82 -9.45 -6.67 26.71
N SER A 83 -9.77 -6.63 25.41
CA SER A 83 -9.68 -7.78 24.50
C SER A 83 -8.26 -8.11 24.04
N GLN A 84 -7.25 -7.31 24.44
CA GLN A 84 -5.85 -7.41 24.02
C GLN A 84 -5.69 -7.45 22.48
N PRO A 85 -6.22 -6.47 21.75
CA PRO A 85 -6.27 -6.50 20.29
C PRO A 85 -4.89 -6.32 19.62
N CYS A 86 -3.87 -5.82 20.36
CA CYS A 86 -2.53 -5.56 19.83
C CYS A 86 -1.67 -6.82 19.90
N GLN A 87 -1.23 -7.31 18.75
CA GLN A 87 -0.40 -8.50 18.62
C GLN A 87 1.11 -8.14 18.63
N ASN A 88 1.95 -9.16 18.63
CA ASN A 88 3.42 -9.05 18.47
C ASN A 88 4.08 -8.03 19.41
N GLY A 89 3.58 -7.91 20.65
CA GLY A 89 4.13 -7.01 21.67
C GLY A 89 3.70 -5.54 21.49
N GLY A 90 2.69 -5.26 20.68
CA GLY A 90 2.11 -3.92 20.54
C GLY A 90 1.46 -3.44 21.84
N THR A 91 1.59 -2.14 22.13
CA THR A 91 0.95 -1.50 23.28
C THR A 91 -0.38 -0.89 22.86
N CYS A 92 -1.45 -1.30 23.53
CA CYS A 92 -2.81 -0.81 23.28
C CYS A 92 -3.06 0.51 24.00
N ARG A 93 -3.71 1.44 23.30
CA ARG A 93 -4.28 2.66 23.87
C ARG A 93 -5.76 2.74 23.52
N ASP A 94 -6.60 2.81 24.52
CA ASP A 94 -8.04 2.98 24.39
C ASP A 94 -8.40 4.39 23.89
N LEU A 95 -9.40 4.48 23.02
CA LEU A 95 -9.95 5.70 22.44
C LEU A 95 -11.48 5.66 22.57
N ASP A 96 -12.16 6.80 22.35
CA ASP A 96 -13.61 6.85 22.36
C ASP A 96 -14.21 6.03 21.22
N GLY A 97 -14.77 4.85 21.58
CA GLY A 97 -15.38 3.91 20.62
C GLY A 97 -14.41 3.16 19.73
N ASP A 98 -13.11 3.19 20.00
CA ASP A 98 -12.07 2.49 19.23
C ASP A 98 -10.78 2.33 20.06
N PHE A 99 -9.77 1.70 19.50
CA PHE A 99 -8.42 1.60 20.08
C PHE A 99 -7.34 1.87 19.02
N THR A 100 -6.14 2.13 19.49
CA THR A 100 -4.94 2.20 18.65
C THR A 100 -3.81 1.38 19.25
N CYS A 101 -3.03 0.71 18.40
CA CYS A 101 -1.85 -0.03 18.82
C CYS A 101 -0.56 0.73 18.45
N LYS A 102 0.33 0.92 19.42
CA LYS A 102 1.72 1.30 19.17
C LYS A 102 2.51 0.02 18.89
N CYS A 103 2.84 -0.21 17.64
CA CYS A 103 3.52 -1.43 17.19
C CYS A 103 5.04 -1.30 17.31
N PRO A 104 5.74 -2.33 17.83
CA PRO A 104 7.20 -2.40 17.73
C PRO A 104 7.62 -2.71 16.27
N SER A 105 8.76 -2.16 15.85
CA SER A 105 9.32 -2.49 14.52
C SER A 105 9.67 -3.99 14.45
N PRO A 106 9.40 -4.67 13.34
CA PRO A 106 8.90 -4.19 12.05
C PRO A 106 7.37 -4.32 11.87
N TYR A 107 6.61 -4.45 12.95
CA TYR A 107 5.16 -4.65 12.88
C TYR A 107 4.41 -3.34 12.69
N VAL A 108 3.27 -3.41 11.98
CA VAL A 108 2.39 -2.30 11.64
C VAL A 108 0.93 -2.76 11.53
N GLY A 109 0.03 -1.85 11.21
CA GLY A 109 -1.41 -2.11 11.12
C GLY A 109 -2.15 -1.86 12.42
N LYS A 110 -3.49 -1.88 12.38
CA LYS A 110 -4.35 -1.59 13.52
C LYS A 110 -4.08 -2.52 14.71
N HIS A 111 -3.75 -3.79 14.42
CA HIS A 111 -3.52 -4.86 15.40
C HIS A 111 -2.04 -5.27 15.54
N CYS A 112 -1.09 -4.57 14.91
CA CYS A 112 0.32 -4.95 14.84
C CYS A 112 0.57 -6.36 14.25
N ASN A 113 -0.30 -6.83 13.39
CA ASN A 113 -0.25 -8.16 12.78
C ASN A 113 0.42 -8.17 11.39
N LEU A 114 0.67 -7.01 10.79
CA LEU A 114 1.32 -6.88 9.48
C LEU A 114 2.82 -6.60 9.66
N ARG A 115 3.66 -7.16 8.77
CA ARG A 115 5.11 -6.93 8.78
C ARG A 115 5.50 -5.93 7.69
N CYS A 116 6.24 -4.92 8.06
CA CYS A 116 6.72 -3.88 7.16
C CYS A 116 8.18 -4.15 6.75
N ILE A 117 8.41 -5.17 5.93
CA ILE A 117 9.75 -5.65 5.53
C ILE A 117 9.91 -5.87 4.03
N SER A 118 9.00 -5.33 3.22
CA SER A 118 9.05 -5.48 1.76
C SER A 118 10.20 -4.67 1.17
N LEU A 119 10.88 -5.23 0.17
CA LEU A 119 11.82 -4.49 -0.66
C LEU A 119 11.03 -3.51 -1.53
N LEU A 120 11.45 -2.22 -1.56
CA LEU A 120 10.67 -1.17 -2.20
C LEU A 120 10.94 -1.04 -3.71
N GLY A 121 11.96 -1.74 -4.23
CA GLY A 121 12.13 -1.95 -5.66
C GLY A 121 13.33 -1.26 -6.30
N MET A 122 14.40 -0.98 -5.55
CA MET A 122 15.68 -0.57 -6.15
C MET A 122 16.25 -1.72 -6.99
N GLU A 123 16.41 -2.92 -6.40
CA GLU A 123 16.94 -4.10 -7.08
C GLU A 123 16.02 -4.57 -8.21
N GLY A 124 14.72 -4.66 -7.94
CA GLY A 124 13.72 -5.16 -8.89
C GLY A 124 13.25 -4.15 -9.95
N GLY A 125 13.85 -2.96 -10.05
CA GLY A 125 13.47 -1.95 -11.05
C GLY A 125 12.09 -1.33 -10.84
N GLY A 126 11.42 -1.60 -9.71
CA GLY A 126 10.13 -0.98 -9.35
C GLY A 126 10.24 0.51 -9.09
N ILE A 127 11.43 0.98 -8.69
CA ILE A 127 11.78 2.40 -8.62
C ILE A 127 12.44 2.78 -9.95
N ALA A 128 11.80 3.68 -10.70
CA ALA A 128 12.29 4.14 -12.00
C ALA A 128 13.57 4.97 -11.87
N GLU A 129 14.37 5.04 -12.93
CA GLU A 129 15.61 5.84 -12.96
C GLU A 129 15.37 7.32 -12.66
N SER A 130 14.26 7.89 -13.16
CA SER A 130 13.86 9.27 -12.91
C SER A 130 13.51 9.58 -11.44
N GLN A 131 13.35 8.56 -10.60
CA GLN A 131 13.09 8.68 -9.16
C GLN A 131 14.38 8.71 -8.34
N ILE A 132 15.53 8.49 -8.96
CA ILE A 132 16.82 8.40 -8.29
C ILE A 132 17.70 9.57 -8.75
N SER A 133 18.15 10.39 -7.82
CA SER A 133 19.01 11.55 -8.08
C SER A 133 20.21 11.57 -7.12
N ALA A 134 21.23 12.32 -7.47
CA ALA A 134 22.41 12.47 -6.62
C ALA A 134 23.01 13.87 -6.76
N SER A 135 23.79 14.28 -5.75
CA SER A 135 24.51 15.55 -5.73
C SER A 135 25.53 15.67 -6.86
N SER A 136 26.18 14.55 -7.17
CA SER A 136 27.22 14.47 -8.19
C SER A 136 27.39 13.04 -8.71
N VAL A 137 28.10 12.90 -9.81
CA VAL A 137 28.38 11.64 -10.48
C VAL A 137 29.84 11.57 -10.85
N TYR A 138 30.49 10.44 -10.58
CA TYR A 138 31.83 10.17 -11.05
C TYR A 138 31.83 9.74 -12.52
N TYR A 139 32.71 10.32 -13.30
CA TYR A 139 33.00 9.91 -14.66
C TYR A 139 34.41 9.29 -14.71
N GLY A 140 34.51 8.06 -15.19
CA GLY A 140 35.76 7.35 -15.34
C GLY A 140 36.68 7.97 -16.40
N ILE A 141 37.71 7.21 -16.77
CA ILE A 141 38.73 7.66 -17.73
C ILE A 141 38.07 8.21 -19.01
N LEU A 142 38.46 9.41 -19.40
CA LEU A 142 37.95 10.13 -20.59
C LEU A 142 36.43 10.38 -20.60
N GLY A 143 35.75 10.31 -19.45
CA GLY A 143 34.30 10.52 -19.38
C GLY A 143 33.46 9.38 -19.92
N LEU A 144 34.04 8.27 -20.29
CA LEU A 144 33.35 7.14 -20.94
C LEU A 144 32.55 6.25 -20.00
N GLN A 145 32.83 6.30 -18.68
CA GLN A 145 32.18 5.48 -17.67
C GLN A 145 31.41 6.38 -16.69
N ARG A 146 30.12 6.43 -16.82
CA ARG A 146 29.26 7.21 -15.92
C ARG A 146 28.76 6.34 -14.77
N TRP A 147 29.17 6.63 -13.55
CA TRP A 147 28.74 5.95 -12.31
C TRP A 147 27.50 6.67 -11.73
N GLY A 148 26.40 6.61 -12.42
CA GLY A 148 25.20 7.40 -12.14
C GLY A 148 24.31 6.83 -11.05
N PRO A 149 23.39 7.64 -10.48
CA PRO A 149 22.51 7.22 -9.39
C PRO A 149 21.54 6.11 -9.79
N GLU A 150 21.15 6.01 -11.06
CA GLU A 150 20.30 4.96 -11.60
C GLU A 150 20.92 3.55 -11.47
N LEU A 151 22.24 3.48 -11.33
CA LEU A 151 23.02 2.23 -11.15
C LEU A 151 23.09 1.80 -9.69
N ALA A 152 22.66 2.62 -8.73
CA ALA A 152 22.73 2.33 -7.29
C ALA A 152 21.73 1.25 -6.84
N ARG A 153 21.50 0.24 -7.65
CA ARG A 153 20.58 -0.86 -7.39
C ARG A 153 21.31 -2.02 -6.72
N LEU A 154 20.73 -2.55 -5.64
CA LEU A 154 21.31 -3.69 -4.93
C LEU A 154 21.56 -4.84 -5.94
N ASN A 155 22.69 -5.53 -5.78
CA ASN A 155 23.13 -6.66 -6.63
C ASN A 155 23.26 -6.35 -8.13
N ASN A 156 23.26 -5.07 -8.53
CA ASN A 156 23.47 -4.67 -9.92
C ASN A 156 24.81 -5.22 -10.44
N LYS A 157 24.82 -5.70 -11.68
CA LYS A 157 25.98 -6.34 -12.31
C LYS A 157 26.50 -5.50 -13.47
N GLY A 158 27.73 -5.79 -13.90
CA GLY A 158 28.38 -5.11 -15.01
C GLY A 158 29.66 -4.39 -14.60
N LEU A 159 30.36 -3.80 -15.56
CA LEU A 159 31.62 -3.07 -15.32
C LEU A 159 31.39 -1.74 -14.59
N VAL A 160 30.25 -1.10 -14.84
CA VAL A 160 29.78 0.12 -14.18
C VAL A 160 28.43 -0.23 -13.57
N ASN A 161 28.38 -0.49 -12.28
CA ASN A 161 27.24 -1.15 -11.64
C ASN A 161 26.78 -0.51 -10.32
N ALA A 162 27.25 0.71 -10.04
CA ALA A 162 26.92 1.43 -8.80
C ALA A 162 26.89 2.93 -9.04
N TRP A 163 26.33 3.68 -8.12
CA TRP A 163 26.58 5.11 -8.03
C TRP A 163 27.92 5.39 -7.33
N THR A 164 28.65 6.36 -7.86
CA THR A 164 29.84 6.92 -7.20
C THR A 164 29.80 8.44 -7.30
N SER A 165 30.00 9.13 -6.18
CA SER A 165 30.07 10.59 -6.15
C SER A 165 31.32 11.11 -6.86
N ALA A 166 31.25 12.32 -7.39
CA ALA A 166 32.43 12.99 -7.94
C ALA A 166 33.50 13.24 -6.85
N THR A 167 34.76 13.18 -7.22
CA THR A 167 35.90 13.31 -6.28
C THR A 167 36.00 14.67 -5.60
N HIS A 168 35.46 15.73 -6.22
CA HIS A 168 35.43 17.07 -5.70
C HIS A 168 34.19 17.39 -4.84
N ASP A 169 33.21 16.49 -4.78
CA ASP A 169 32.00 16.68 -3.99
C ASP A 169 32.32 16.47 -2.50
N LYS A 170 32.29 17.55 -1.73
CA LYS A 170 32.55 17.52 -0.29
C LYS A 170 31.36 17.08 0.56
N ASN A 171 30.16 17.15 -0.02
CA ASN A 171 28.90 16.81 0.67
C ASN A 171 28.04 15.91 -0.21
N PRO A 172 28.52 14.72 -0.56
CA PRO A 172 27.82 13.83 -1.47
C PRO A 172 26.53 13.30 -0.86
N TRP A 173 25.52 13.13 -1.69
CA TRP A 173 24.28 12.46 -1.34
C TRP A 173 23.67 11.76 -2.55
N ILE A 174 22.89 10.71 -2.28
CA ILE A 174 21.98 10.09 -3.23
C ILE A 174 20.58 10.08 -2.62
N GLU A 175 19.57 10.30 -3.46
CA GLU A 175 18.17 10.45 -3.07
C GLU A 175 17.27 9.57 -3.89
N ILE A 176 16.29 8.99 -3.23
CA ILE A 176 15.22 8.21 -3.84
C ILE A 176 13.87 8.88 -3.53
N ASN A 177 13.09 9.19 -4.59
CA ASN A 177 11.73 9.70 -4.53
C ASN A 177 10.75 8.57 -4.79
N LEU A 178 9.98 8.15 -3.78
CA LEU A 178 8.96 7.11 -3.93
C LEU A 178 7.65 7.63 -4.53
N GLN A 179 7.58 8.94 -4.86
CA GLN A 179 6.41 9.63 -5.42
C GLN A 179 5.17 9.63 -4.52
N ARG A 180 5.23 8.96 -3.39
CA ARG A 180 4.19 8.90 -2.36
C ARG A 180 4.81 8.69 -0.98
N LYS A 181 4.02 8.96 0.06
CA LYS A 181 4.44 8.72 1.45
C LYS A 181 4.49 7.21 1.71
N MET A 182 5.62 6.74 2.22
CA MET A 182 5.88 5.36 2.57
C MET A 182 6.41 5.28 4.01
N ARG A 183 6.32 4.10 4.61
CA ARG A 183 6.99 3.75 5.86
C ARG A 183 8.28 3.01 5.54
N PHE A 184 9.42 3.58 5.89
CA PHE A 184 10.73 2.94 5.75
C PHE A 184 11.13 2.33 7.09
N THR A 185 11.41 1.03 7.10
CA THR A 185 11.86 0.29 8.29
C THR A 185 13.32 -0.07 8.23
N GLY A 186 13.98 0.11 7.08
CA GLY A 186 15.41 -0.16 6.95
C GLY A 186 15.97 0.17 5.58
N ILE A 187 17.27 -0.05 5.48
CA ILE A 187 18.06 0.08 4.25
C ILE A 187 19.08 -1.05 4.19
N ILE A 188 19.27 -1.61 3.00
CA ILE A 188 20.32 -2.55 2.67
C ILE A 188 21.31 -1.84 1.78
N THR A 189 22.60 -1.85 2.16
CA THR A 189 23.68 -1.18 1.41
C THR A 189 24.72 -2.19 0.95
N GLN A 190 25.39 -1.87 -0.16
CA GLN A 190 26.44 -2.69 -0.78
C GLN A 190 27.42 -1.74 -1.47
N GLY A 191 28.70 -2.09 -1.49
CA GLY A 191 29.72 -1.38 -2.25
C GLY A 191 29.79 -1.82 -3.71
N ALA A 192 30.90 -1.51 -4.39
CA ALA A 192 31.24 -2.03 -5.69
C ALA A 192 32.76 -2.14 -5.89
N SER A 193 33.18 -2.83 -6.95
CA SER A 193 34.57 -2.84 -7.39
C SER A 193 34.74 -1.98 -8.62
N ARG A 194 35.68 -1.04 -8.57
CA ARG A 194 36.06 -0.25 -9.73
C ARG A 194 37.50 -0.53 -10.10
N MET A 195 37.72 -1.09 -11.29
CA MET A 195 39.05 -1.50 -11.77
C MET A 195 39.81 -2.36 -10.75
N GLY A 196 39.13 -3.35 -10.15
CA GLY A 196 39.72 -4.25 -9.13
C GLY A 196 39.83 -3.61 -7.73
N THR A 197 39.54 -2.32 -7.57
CA THR A 197 39.59 -1.64 -6.28
C THR A 197 38.23 -1.68 -5.59
N ALA A 198 38.19 -2.21 -4.36
CA ALA A 198 36.99 -2.22 -3.53
C ALA A 198 36.67 -0.79 -3.03
N GLU A 199 35.47 -0.32 -3.37
CA GLU A 199 34.96 1.01 -2.99
C GLU A 199 33.59 0.86 -2.32
N PHE A 200 33.44 1.51 -1.16
CA PHE A 200 32.21 1.44 -0.39
C PHE A 200 32.11 2.55 0.66
N ILE A 201 30.89 2.79 1.13
CA ILE A 201 30.58 3.70 2.23
C ILE A 201 30.70 2.93 3.54
N LYS A 202 31.61 3.40 4.44
CA LYS A 202 31.80 2.82 5.77
C LYS A 202 30.83 3.35 6.81
N ALA A 203 30.37 4.61 6.64
CA ALA A 203 29.43 5.24 7.53
C ALA A 203 28.61 6.28 6.76
N PHE A 204 27.33 6.41 7.09
CA PHE A 204 26.42 7.34 6.44
C PHE A 204 25.36 7.87 7.41
N LYS A 205 24.75 8.98 7.05
CA LYS A 205 23.53 9.52 7.67
C LYS A 205 22.36 9.35 6.72
N VAL A 206 21.14 9.42 7.27
CA VAL A 206 19.90 9.39 6.51
C VAL A 206 19.13 10.67 6.79
N ALA A 207 18.65 11.29 5.73
CA ALA A 207 17.70 12.40 5.79
C ALA A 207 16.42 12.02 5.04
N SER A 208 15.31 12.57 5.44
CA SER A 208 14.01 12.30 4.84
C SER A 208 13.21 13.57 4.62
N SER A 209 12.31 13.56 3.65
CA SER A 209 11.44 14.67 3.32
C SER A 209 10.07 14.18 2.85
N LEU A 210 9.04 15.02 3.09
CA LEU A 210 7.69 14.81 2.58
C LEU A 210 7.44 15.59 1.28
N ASP A 211 8.19 16.67 1.03
CA ASP A 211 7.97 17.63 -0.05
C ASP A 211 9.15 17.77 -1.02
N GLY A 212 10.28 17.11 -0.73
CA GLY A 212 11.53 17.21 -1.51
C GLY A 212 12.27 18.54 -1.35
N ARG A 213 11.84 19.40 -0.44
CA ARG A 213 12.44 20.72 -0.19
C ARG A 213 13.07 20.80 1.21
N THR A 214 12.31 20.39 2.21
CA THR A 214 12.73 20.42 3.62
C THR A 214 13.15 19.02 4.06
N TYR A 215 14.42 18.87 4.48
CA TYR A 215 14.98 17.59 4.90
C TYR A 215 15.21 17.56 6.39
N THR A 216 14.77 16.47 7.03
CA THR A 216 15.02 16.20 8.45
C THR A 216 16.00 15.04 8.56
N MET A 217 17.09 15.24 9.32
CA MET A 217 18.04 14.16 9.62
C MET A 217 17.41 13.14 10.56
N TYR A 218 17.69 11.87 10.32
CA TYR A 218 17.17 10.80 11.17
C TYR A 218 17.74 10.88 12.58
N ARG A 219 16.83 11.00 13.56
CA ARG A 219 17.10 11.02 15.00
C ARG A 219 16.01 10.21 15.70
N PRO A 220 16.36 9.18 16.47
CA PRO A 220 15.39 8.53 17.35
C PRO A 220 14.85 9.51 18.39
N GLU A 221 13.65 9.23 18.88
CA GLU A 221 13.01 10.06 19.90
C GLU A 221 13.91 10.22 21.15
N GLY A 222 14.07 11.47 21.62
CA GLY A 222 14.92 11.79 22.77
C GLY A 222 16.42 11.98 22.45
N GLN A 223 16.87 11.80 21.22
CA GLN A 223 18.25 12.05 20.82
C GLN A 223 18.42 13.42 20.14
N SER A 224 19.45 14.16 20.55
CA SER A 224 19.78 15.47 19.97
C SER A 224 20.74 15.39 18.77
N LYS A 225 21.45 14.26 18.62
CA LYS A 225 22.46 14.06 17.57
C LYS A 225 21.93 13.20 16.44
N ASP A 226 22.39 13.49 15.21
CA ASP A 226 22.09 12.67 14.03
C ASP A 226 22.68 11.27 14.19
N VAL A 227 21.91 10.23 13.80
CA VAL A 227 22.42 8.87 13.78
C VAL A 227 23.41 8.70 12.62
N ILE A 228 24.56 8.13 12.95
CA ILE A 228 25.53 7.65 11.96
C ILE A 228 25.39 6.13 11.86
N PHE A 229 24.92 5.65 10.72
CA PHE A 229 24.77 4.24 10.44
C PHE A 229 26.10 3.63 10.00
N VAL A 230 26.37 2.42 10.47
CA VAL A 230 27.52 1.63 10.02
C VAL A 230 27.22 1.06 8.63
N GLY A 231 28.08 1.39 7.67
CA GLY A 231 27.98 0.92 6.30
C GLY A 231 28.72 -0.40 6.05
N ASN A 232 29.25 -0.55 4.85
CA ASN A 232 29.89 -1.78 4.38
C ASN A 232 31.35 -1.89 4.85
N MET A 233 31.86 -3.12 4.87
CA MET A 233 33.26 -3.45 5.15
C MET A 233 34.03 -3.92 3.91
N ASP A 234 33.29 -4.30 2.87
CA ASP A 234 33.78 -4.77 1.57
C ASP A 234 32.87 -4.23 0.44
N ASN A 235 33.20 -4.60 -0.79
CA ASN A 235 32.51 -4.15 -2.00
C ASN A 235 31.34 -5.04 -2.45
N ASP A 236 31.20 -6.23 -1.87
CA ASP A 236 30.25 -7.24 -2.37
C ASP A 236 29.23 -7.70 -1.32
N GLY A 237 29.61 -7.75 -0.06
CA GLY A 237 28.72 -8.06 1.05
C GLY A 237 27.66 -6.99 1.25
N THR A 238 26.47 -7.40 1.66
CA THR A 238 25.37 -6.51 2.00
C THR A 238 25.37 -6.16 3.49
N LYS A 239 24.97 -4.94 3.82
CA LYS A 239 24.78 -4.47 5.19
C LYS A 239 23.37 -3.94 5.36
N THR A 240 22.60 -4.56 6.27
CA THR A 240 21.25 -4.08 6.63
C THR A 240 21.31 -3.20 7.86
N ASN A 241 20.67 -2.05 7.81
CA ASN A 241 20.43 -1.15 8.93
C ASN A 241 18.92 -0.94 9.06
N LEU A 242 18.39 -1.10 10.28
CA LEU A 242 16.98 -0.88 10.59
C LEU A 242 16.75 0.54 11.10
N PHE A 243 15.59 1.09 10.81
CA PHE A 243 15.11 2.36 11.36
C PHE A 243 14.11 2.07 12.48
N ASP A 244 14.48 2.41 13.71
CA ASP A 244 13.61 2.34 14.89
C ASP A 244 13.71 3.67 15.66
N PRO A 245 12.65 4.50 15.62
CA PRO A 245 11.37 4.31 14.94
C PRO A 245 11.48 4.35 13.40
N PRO A 246 10.50 3.74 12.68
CA PRO A 246 10.43 3.81 11.23
C PRO A 246 10.30 5.25 10.71
N ILE A 247 10.85 5.52 9.54
CA ILE A 247 10.76 6.83 8.86
C ILE A 247 9.48 6.86 8.01
N ILE A 248 8.67 7.91 8.14
CA ILE A 248 7.54 8.18 7.24
C ILE A 248 7.91 9.35 6.33
N ALA A 249 8.11 9.08 5.04
CA ALA A 249 8.56 10.09 4.08
C ALA A 249 8.17 9.70 2.65
N GLN A 250 8.30 10.63 1.72
CA GLN A 250 8.25 10.40 0.28
C GLN A 250 9.66 10.34 -0.32
N TYR A 251 10.57 11.14 0.21
CA TYR A 251 11.98 11.23 -0.23
C TYR A 251 12.88 10.71 0.87
N ILE A 252 13.84 9.89 0.51
CA ILE A 252 14.89 9.42 1.41
C ILE A 252 16.25 9.70 0.79
N ARG A 253 17.13 10.31 1.57
CA ARG A 253 18.46 10.74 1.13
C ARG A 253 19.52 10.06 1.98
N ILE A 254 20.49 9.43 1.33
CA ILE A 254 21.64 8.80 1.96
C ILE A 254 22.83 9.75 1.80
N ILE A 255 23.46 10.07 2.91
CA ILE A 255 24.55 11.06 2.99
C ILE A 255 25.80 10.35 3.50
N PRO A 256 26.75 10.01 2.64
CA PRO A 256 28.03 9.41 3.04
C PRO A 256 28.77 10.29 4.06
N VAL A 257 29.34 9.67 5.09
CA VAL A 257 30.19 10.32 6.11
C VAL A 257 31.63 9.84 6.00
N VAL A 258 31.82 8.52 5.85
CA VAL A 258 33.14 7.91 5.70
C VAL A 258 33.10 6.93 4.54
N CYS A 259 33.99 7.10 3.58
CA CYS A 259 34.10 6.24 2.42
C CYS A 259 35.48 5.55 2.35
N ARG A 260 35.56 4.36 1.72
CA ARG A 260 36.79 3.74 1.32
C ARG A 260 37.08 4.06 -0.14
N LYS A 261 38.14 4.78 -0.41
CA LYS A 261 38.60 5.24 -1.73
C LYS A 261 37.62 6.26 -2.34
N ALA A 262 36.40 5.82 -2.69
CA ALA A 262 35.32 6.67 -3.18
C ALA A 262 34.00 6.34 -2.46
N CYS A 263 33.04 7.28 -2.48
CA CYS A 263 31.70 7.07 -1.96
C CYS A 263 30.88 6.32 -3.02
N THR A 264 31.00 5.01 -3.02
CA THR A 264 30.35 4.10 -3.98
C THR A 264 29.28 3.30 -3.28
N LEU A 265 28.08 3.23 -3.87
CA LEU A 265 26.89 2.66 -3.24
C LEU A 265 25.99 1.94 -4.23
N ARG A 266 25.56 0.75 -3.81
CA ARG A 266 24.35 0.07 -4.25
C ARG A 266 23.44 -0.09 -3.03
N LEU A 267 22.13 0.00 -3.20
CA LEU A 267 21.20 -0.06 -2.09
C LEU A 267 19.85 -0.65 -2.48
N GLU A 268 19.11 -1.10 -1.46
CA GLU A 268 17.68 -1.37 -1.49
C GLU A 268 17.03 -0.76 -0.25
N LEU A 269 15.82 -0.26 -0.41
CA LEU A 269 15.01 0.27 0.67
C LEU A 269 14.04 -0.79 1.18
N VAL A 270 13.89 -0.87 2.50
CA VAL A 270 12.97 -1.79 3.17
C VAL A 270 11.84 -1.01 3.81
N GLY A 271 10.61 -1.42 3.56
CA GLY A 271 9.45 -0.70 4.08
C GLY A 271 8.11 -1.26 3.60
N CYS A 272 7.07 -0.44 3.72
CA CYS A 272 5.71 -0.79 3.31
C CYS A 272 4.85 0.47 3.09
N GLU A 273 3.65 0.31 2.59
CA GLU A 273 2.61 1.34 2.61
C GLU A 273 2.34 1.79 4.06
N LEU A 274 1.76 2.97 4.26
CA LEU A 274 1.53 3.53 5.60
C LEU A 274 0.69 2.63 6.50
N ASN A 275 -0.27 1.93 5.92
CA ASN A 275 -1.12 0.96 6.62
C ASN A 275 -0.51 -0.45 6.73
N GLY A 276 0.69 -0.67 6.21
CA GLY A 276 1.36 -1.97 6.22
C GLY A 276 0.85 -2.97 5.18
N CYS A 277 -0.17 -2.63 4.40
CA CYS A 277 -0.83 -3.52 3.44
C CYS A 277 -0.04 -3.65 2.12
N SER A 278 1.10 -4.33 2.14
CA SER A 278 1.94 -4.56 0.94
C SER A 278 2.64 -5.93 0.97
N GLU A 279 2.07 -6.89 1.70
CA GLU A 279 2.62 -8.24 1.78
C GLU A 279 2.33 -9.03 0.51
N LEU A 280 3.15 -10.06 0.26
CA LEU A 280 2.91 -11.02 -0.82
C LEU A 280 1.69 -11.87 -0.45
N LEU A 281 0.68 -11.93 -1.33
CA LEU A 281 -0.56 -12.66 -1.05
C LEU A 281 -0.43 -14.18 -1.20
N GLY A 282 0.71 -14.67 -1.70
CA GLY A 282 1.08 -16.07 -1.60
C GLY A 282 1.05 -16.87 -2.89
N ILE A 283 1.12 -16.23 -4.06
CA ILE A 283 1.27 -16.94 -5.34
C ILE A 283 2.63 -17.63 -5.39
N LYS A 284 3.71 -16.92 -5.07
CA LYS A 284 5.09 -17.48 -5.04
C LYS A 284 5.24 -18.57 -3.98
N SER A 285 4.72 -18.35 -2.78
CA SER A 285 4.84 -19.28 -1.63
C SER A 285 3.90 -20.48 -1.69
N ARG A 286 2.99 -20.53 -2.67
CA ARG A 286 1.91 -21.54 -2.82
C ARG A 286 0.85 -21.52 -1.71
N LEU A 287 0.74 -20.45 -0.95
CA LEU A 287 -0.43 -20.20 -0.10
C LEU A 287 -1.70 -20.07 -0.96
N ILE A 288 -1.55 -19.52 -2.17
CA ILE A 288 -2.57 -19.60 -3.22
C ILE A 288 -2.36 -20.91 -3.97
N ASP A 289 -3.31 -21.81 -3.84
CA ASP A 289 -3.30 -23.17 -4.43
C ASP A 289 -3.33 -23.08 -5.97
N ASP A 290 -2.91 -24.16 -6.63
CA ASP A 290 -2.92 -24.31 -8.08
C ASP A 290 -4.33 -24.18 -8.68
N ARG A 291 -5.37 -24.65 -7.97
CA ARG A 291 -6.79 -24.56 -8.36
C ARG A 291 -7.36 -23.15 -8.36
N GLN A 292 -6.74 -22.26 -7.60
CA GLN A 292 -7.14 -20.85 -7.50
C GLN A 292 -6.62 -20.02 -8.68
N MET A 293 -5.75 -20.59 -9.51
CA MET A 293 -5.15 -19.93 -10.67
C MET A 293 -5.73 -20.52 -11.96
N THR A 294 -6.46 -19.72 -12.70
CA THR A 294 -7.12 -20.09 -13.96
C THR A 294 -6.78 -19.10 -15.08
N ALA A 295 -6.97 -19.48 -16.31
CA ALA A 295 -6.70 -18.61 -17.46
C ALA A 295 -7.71 -18.89 -18.60
N SER A 296 -7.80 -17.95 -19.53
CA SER A 296 -8.60 -18.07 -20.76
C SER A 296 -8.16 -19.23 -21.62
N SER A 297 -6.85 -19.43 -21.76
CA SER A 297 -6.23 -20.45 -22.59
C SER A 297 -4.83 -20.82 -22.07
N THR A 298 -4.25 -21.88 -22.62
CA THR A 298 -2.95 -22.39 -22.21
C THR A 298 -2.18 -22.89 -23.43
N PHE A 299 -0.96 -22.42 -23.60
CA PHE A 299 -0.07 -22.81 -24.67
C PHE A 299 0.64 -24.13 -24.38
N ARG A 300 0.92 -24.89 -25.44
CA ARG A 300 1.74 -26.11 -25.41
C ARG A 300 2.83 -26.00 -26.47
N THR A 301 4.09 -25.98 -26.04
CA THR A 301 5.20 -25.95 -26.97
C THR A 301 5.21 -27.24 -27.80
N TRP A 302 5.18 -27.10 -29.13
CA TRP A 302 5.07 -28.20 -30.11
C TRP A 302 3.86 -29.12 -29.90
N GLY A 303 2.83 -28.70 -29.19
CA GLY A 303 1.66 -29.53 -28.87
C GLY A 303 1.91 -30.65 -27.86
N ILE A 304 3.08 -30.70 -27.24
CA ILE A 304 3.50 -31.75 -26.30
C ILE A 304 2.95 -31.44 -24.90
N GLU A 305 2.23 -32.39 -24.29
CA GLU A 305 1.61 -32.23 -22.98
C GLU A 305 2.58 -31.85 -21.88
N SER A 306 3.79 -32.46 -21.85
CA SER A 306 4.83 -32.15 -20.85
C SER A 306 5.42 -30.75 -20.97
N PHE A 307 5.13 -30.03 -22.04
CA PHE A 307 5.51 -28.63 -22.28
C PHE A 307 4.31 -27.68 -22.26
N THR A 308 3.33 -27.98 -21.42
CA THR A 308 2.17 -27.11 -21.19
C THR A 308 2.51 -26.01 -20.21
N TRP A 309 2.17 -24.77 -20.57
CA TRP A 309 2.44 -23.55 -19.79
C TRP A 309 1.22 -23.18 -18.93
N HIS A 310 0.97 -23.97 -17.90
CA HIS A 310 -0.23 -23.90 -17.07
C HIS A 310 -0.41 -22.59 -16.30
N PRO A 311 -1.65 -22.15 -16.01
CA PRO A 311 -1.92 -20.95 -15.21
C PRO A 311 -1.24 -20.96 -13.84
N HIS A 312 -1.23 -22.10 -13.16
CA HIS A 312 -0.60 -22.26 -11.84
C HIS A 312 0.93 -22.24 -11.86
N TYR A 313 1.56 -22.18 -13.05
CA TYR A 313 3.00 -21.90 -13.20
C TYR A 313 3.34 -20.40 -13.20
N ALA A 314 2.33 -19.53 -13.21
CA ALA A 314 2.52 -18.09 -13.18
C ALA A 314 3.01 -17.58 -11.80
N ARG A 315 3.93 -18.28 -11.17
CA ARG A 315 4.52 -17.93 -9.86
C ARG A 315 5.87 -17.26 -10.04
N LEU A 316 6.13 -16.16 -9.34
CA LEU A 316 7.44 -15.47 -9.40
C LEU A 316 8.57 -16.45 -9.10
N ASP A 317 9.65 -16.31 -9.86
CA ASP A 317 10.91 -17.07 -9.72
C ASP A 317 10.76 -18.58 -9.87
N LYS A 318 9.62 -19.07 -10.37
CA LYS A 318 9.45 -20.48 -10.64
C LYS A 318 10.52 -20.97 -11.62
N GLN A 319 11.18 -22.07 -11.28
CA GLN A 319 12.19 -22.74 -12.09
C GLN A 319 11.58 -23.88 -12.90
N GLY A 320 12.31 -24.34 -13.91
CA GLY A 320 11.93 -25.49 -14.75
C GLY A 320 11.77 -25.14 -16.23
N LYS A 321 11.48 -26.17 -17.05
CA LYS A 321 11.36 -26.02 -18.51
C LYS A 321 10.14 -25.20 -18.90
N THR A 322 9.00 -25.43 -18.22
CA THR A 322 7.76 -24.63 -18.31
C THR A 322 7.55 -23.95 -16.97
N ASN A 323 7.91 -22.68 -16.86
CA ASN A 323 8.04 -21.98 -15.60
C ASN A 323 7.18 -20.71 -15.49
N ALA A 324 6.19 -20.56 -16.38
CA ALA A 324 5.25 -19.45 -16.41
C ALA A 324 3.90 -19.90 -16.97
N TRP A 325 2.90 -19.05 -16.92
CA TRP A 325 1.73 -19.18 -17.77
C TRP A 325 2.02 -18.53 -19.13
N THR A 326 1.59 -19.20 -20.20
CA THR A 326 1.59 -18.65 -21.55
C THR A 326 0.24 -18.92 -22.20
N ALA A 327 -0.37 -17.89 -22.78
CA ALA A 327 -1.65 -18.00 -23.48
C ALA A 327 -1.49 -18.80 -24.79
N ALA A 328 -2.51 -19.55 -25.19
CA ALA A 328 -2.51 -20.29 -26.45
C ALA A 328 -2.44 -19.37 -27.66
N SER A 329 -3.05 -18.18 -27.55
CA SER A 329 -3.10 -17.17 -28.61
C SER A 329 -2.62 -15.82 -28.11
N ASN A 330 -2.10 -15.00 -29.05
CA ASN A 330 -1.67 -13.63 -28.76
C ASN A 330 -2.80 -12.67 -29.13
N ASN A 331 -3.77 -12.48 -28.24
CA ASN A 331 -4.86 -11.53 -28.47
C ASN A 331 -5.33 -10.86 -27.16
N HIS A 332 -6.09 -9.77 -27.28
CA HIS A 332 -6.53 -8.98 -26.11
C HIS A 332 -7.68 -9.60 -25.30
N SER A 333 -8.23 -10.74 -25.72
CA SER A 333 -9.25 -11.48 -24.95
C SER A 333 -8.65 -12.46 -23.95
N GLU A 334 -7.33 -12.65 -23.98
CA GLU A 334 -6.63 -13.52 -23.04
C GLU A 334 -6.56 -12.92 -21.64
N TRP A 335 -6.62 -13.79 -20.62
CA TRP A 335 -6.53 -13.39 -19.22
C TRP A 335 -5.94 -14.49 -18.34
N LEU A 336 -5.30 -14.06 -17.26
CA LEU A 336 -4.88 -14.88 -16.13
C LEU A 336 -5.64 -14.42 -14.89
N GLN A 337 -6.25 -15.34 -14.15
CA GLN A 337 -7.10 -15.07 -12.98
C GLN A 337 -6.57 -15.76 -11.74
N VAL A 338 -6.70 -15.06 -10.62
CA VAL A 338 -6.45 -15.57 -9.26
C VAL A 338 -7.72 -15.43 -8.43
N ASP A 339 -8.15 -16.51 -7.76
CA ASP A 339 -9.20 -16.51 -6.73
C ASP A 339 -8.55 -16.49 -5.34
N LEU A 340 -8.77 -15.43 -4.59
CA LEU A 340 -8.26 -15.26 -3.23
C LEU A 340 -9.14 -15.92 -2.18
N LEU A 341 -10.23 -16.59 -2.59
CA LEU A 341 -11.28 -17.27 -1.80
C LEU A 341 -12.12 -16.32 -0.93
N ARG A 342 -11.56 -15.20 -0.52
CA ARG A 342 -12.23 -14.14 0.24
C ARG A 342 -11.78 -12.78 -0.26
N THR A 343 -12.58 -11.76 -0.03
CA THR A 343 -12.23 -10.38 -0.37
C THR A 343 -11.00 -9.96 0.43
N LYS A 344 -10.00 -9.44 -0.28
CA LYS A 344 -8.77 -8.89 0.28
C LYS A 344 -8.53 -7.49 -0.26
N ARG A 345 -7.81 -6.68 0.47
CA ARG A 345 -7.31 -5.39 -0.03
C ARG A 345 -6.09 -5.62 -0.90
N ILE A 346 -6.16 -5.22 -2.17
CA ILE A 346 -5.10 -5.38 -3.17
C ILE A 346 -4.43 -4.04 -3.40
N THR A 347 -3.11 -3.99 -3.17
CA THR A 347 -2.33 -2.75 -3.24
C THR A 347 -1.33 -2.73 -4.38
N GLY A 348 -1.08 -3.87 -5.03
CA GLY A 348 -0.13 -3.92 -6.14
C GLY A 348 0.06 -5.30 -6.74
N ILE A 349 0.93 -5.35 -7.72
CA ILE A 349 1.34 -6.57 -8.42
C ILE A 349 2.82 -6.52 -8.76
N ILE A 350 3.49 -7.66 -8.69
CA ILE A 350 4.82 -7.87 -9.25
C ILE A 350 4.68 -8.82 -10.44
N THR A 351 5.29 -8.48 -11.59
CA THR A 351 5.24 -9.30 -12.79
C THR A 351 6.65 -9.67 -13.26
N GLN A 352 6.76 -10.76 -14.01
CA GLN A 352 8.00 -11.29 -14.56
C GLN A 352 7.67 -12.07 -15.83
N GLY A 353 8.54 -12.04 -16.84
CA GLY A 353 8.43 -12.84 -18.05
C GLY A 353 9.03 -14.25 -17.90
N ALA A 354 9.30 -14.93 -19.02
CA ALA A 354 9.98 -16.24 -19.05
C ALA A 354 10.73 -16.45 -20.37
N LYS A 355 11.38 -17.62 -20.51
CA LYS A 355 11.99 -18.08 -21.75
C LYS A 355 11.42 -19.42 -22.17
N ASP A 356 11.08 -19.57 -23.44
CA ASP A 356 10.75 -20.84 -24.07
C ASP A 356 11.86 -21.22 -25.07
N PHE A 357 12.62 -22.26 -24.76
CA PHE A 357 13.78 -22.72 -25.58
C PHE A 357 14.71 -21.59 -26.04
N GLY A 358 15.01 -20.65 -25.13
CA GLY A 358 15.88 -19.50 -25.41
C GLY A 358 15.16 -18.24 -25.87
N ASN A 359 13.93 -18.34 -26.37
CA ASN A 359 13.13 -17.19 -26.80
C ASN A 359 12.59 -16.42 -25.59
N VAL A 360 12.95 -15.16 -25.48
CA VAL A 360 12.48 -14.26 -24.42
C VAL A 360 11.02 -13.89 -24.68
N GLN A 361 10.18 -14.05 -23.68
CA GLN A 361 8.74 -13.80 -23.77
C GLN A 361 8.25 -13.07 -22.52
N PHE A 362 7.46 -12.03 -22.68
CA PHE A 362 6.89 -11.28 -21.56
C PHE A 362 5.70 -10.42 -21.98
N VAL A 363 4.87 -10.09 -21.00
CA VAL A 363 3.82 -9.07 -21.10
C VAL A 363 4.46 -7.71 -20.83
N SER A 364 4.45 -6.80 -21.83
CA SER A 364 5.04 -5.46 -21.74
C SER A 364 4.06 -4.38 -21.27
N ALA A 365 2.74 -4.64 -21.36
CA ALA A 365 1.70 -3.82 -20.76
C ALA A 365 0.45 -4.67 -20.48
N PHE A 366 -0.32 -4.29 -19.46
CA PHE A 366 -1.53 -5.02 -19.07
C PHE A 366 -2.55 -4.10 -18.41
N LYS A 367 -3.82 -4.55 -18.39
CA LYS A 367 -4.89 -4.00 -17.56
C LYS A 367 -5.19 -4.95 -16.41
N VAL A 368 -5.85 -4.45 -15.38
CA VAL A 368 -6.30 -5.25 -14.23
C VAL A 368 -7.81 -5.13 -14.10
N ALA A 369 -8.48 -6.27 -14.00
CA ALA A 369 -9.88 -6.35 -13.68
C ALA A 369 -10.07 -7.11 -12.36
N HIS A 370 -11.13 -6.76 -11.62
CA HIS A 370 -11.47 -7.40 -10.36
C HIS A 370 -12.97 -7.69 -10.25
N SER A 371 -13.30 -8.65 -9.39
CA SER A 371 -14.68 -9.07 -9.13
C SER A 371 -14.76 -9.76 -7.76
N ASP A 372 -15.93 -9.73 -7.14
CA ASP A 372 -16.22 -10.49 -5.92
C ASP A 372 -17.04 -11.77 -6.21
N ASP A 373 -17.81 -11.79 -7.30
CA ASP A 373 -18.73 -12.88 -7.65
C ASP A 373 -18.34 -13.69 -8.91
N GLY A 374 -17.34 -13.19 -9.66
CA GLY A 374 -16.89 -13.79 -10.92
C GLY A 374 -17.81 -13.55 -12.12
N LYS A 375 -18.93 -12.83 -11.93
CA LYS A 375 -19.90 -12.49 -12.98
C LYS A 375 -19.71 -11.06 -13.49
N TYR A 376 -19.60 -10.12 -12.57
CA TYR A 376 -19.40 -8.71 -12.87
C TYR A 376 -17.93 -8.33 -12.66
N TRP A 377 -17.31 -7.79 -13.72
CA TRP A 377 -15.90 -7.41 -13.73
C TRP A 377 -15.73 -5.92 -13.90
N THR A 378 -14.95 -5.32 -13.02
CA THR A 378 -14.57 -3.91 -13.07
C THR A 378 -13.11 -3.79 -13.46
N ILE A 379 -12.81 -3.08 -14.55
CA ILE A 379 -11.43 -2.76 -14.96
C ILE A 379 -11.00 -1.51 -14.20
N LEU A 380 -9.79 -1.51 -13.65
CA LEU A 380 -9.22 -0.34 -13.01
C LEU A 380 -9.09 0.81 -14.01
N LYS A 381 -9.52 2.00 -13.60
CA LYS A 381 -9.49 3.20 -14.43
C LYS A 381 -8.42 4.17 -13.97
N ASP A 382 -7.89 4.92 -14.89
CA ASP A 382 -7.03 6.07 -14.61
C ASP A 382 -7.86 7.21 -14.00
N ASP A 383 -7.42 7.77 -12.89
CA ASP A 383 -8.18 8.77 -12.14
C ASP A 383 -8.38 10.09 -12.93
N LYS A 384 -7.44 10.41 -13.81
CA LYS A 384 -7.46 11.66 -14.59
C LYS A 384 -8.28 11.52 -15.85
N THR A 385 -8.05 10.45 -16.62
CA THR A 385 -8.66 10.24 -17.94
C THR A 385 -9.98 9.49 -17.89
N LYS A 386 -10.27 8.78 -16.77
CA LYS A 386 -11.42 7.87 -16.59
C LYS A 386 -11.48 6.72 -17.60
N THR A 387 -10.41 6.52 -18.39
CA THR A 387 -10.25 5.38 -19.28
C THR A 387 -9.64 4.19 -18.53
N ASP A 388 -9.64 3.01 -19.17
CA ASP A 388 -9.00 1.82 -18.61
C ASP A 388 -7.52 2.09 -18.33
N LYS A 389 -7.07 1.82 -17.10
CA LYS A 389 -5.67 2.02 -16.72
C LYS A 389 -4.79 0.93 -17.30
N ILE A 390 -3.78 1.35 -18.07
CA ILE A 390 -2.76 0.46 -18.62
C ILE A 390 -1.52 0.55 -17.74
N PHE A 391 -1.11 -0.57 -17.18
CA PHE A 391 0.08 -0.69 -16.35
C PHE A 391 1.29 -1.11 -17.20
N PRO A 392 2.48 -0.51 -16.98
CA PRO A 392 3.70 -0.96 -17.62
C PRO A 392 4.09 -2.34 -17.12
N GLY A 393 4.33 -3.27 -18.03
CA GLY A 393 4.80 -4.62 -17.74
C GLY A 393 6.33 -4.74 -17.80
N ASN A 394 6.80 -5.92 -18.15
CA ASN A 394 8.23 -6.25 -18.22
C ASN A 394 8.87 -5.78 -19.53
N SER A 395 10.19 -5.61 -19.51
CA SER A 395 11.04 -5.37 -20.68
C SER A 395 11.99 -6.53 -20.98
N ASP A 396 11.98 -7.54 -20.13
CA ASP A 396 12.76 -8.78 -20.27
C ASP A 396 12.03 -9.96 -19.60
N ASN A 397 12.67 -11.13 -19.63
CA ASN A 397 12.08 -12.36 -19.11
C ASN A 397 12.35 -12.61 -17.61
N ASN A 398 13.21 -11.86 -16.96
CA ASN A 398 13.74 -12.24 -15.64
C ASN A 398 13.59 -11.18 -14.55
N VAL A 399 13.69 -9.90 -14.88
CA VAL A 399 13.61 -8.82 -13.89
C VAL A 399 12.17 -8.65 -13.41
N HIS A 400 11.99 -8.48 -12.11
CA HIS A 400 10.70 -8.19 -11.51
C HIS A 400 10.25 -6.77 -11.87
N LYS A 401 9.00 -6.62 -12.27
CA LYS A 401 8.35 -5.32 -12.46
C LYS A 401 7.24 -5.14 -11.44
N LYS A 402 7.41 -4.19 -10.51
CA LYS A 402 6.40 -3.87 -9.51
C LYS A 402 5.51 -2.72 -9.99
N ASN A 403 4.20 -2.89 -9.87
CA ASN A 403 3.20 -1.85 -10.04
C ASN A 403 2.37 -1.73 -8.77
N VAL A 404 2.07 -0.51 -8.36
CA VAL A 404 1.22 -0.21 -7.22
C VAL A 404 -0.12 0.30 -7.72
N PHE A 405 -1.17 -0.15 -7.06
CA PHE A 405 -2.53 0.27 -7.36
C PHE A 405 -2.93 1.46 -6.49
N GLU A 406 -3.19 2.58 -7.13
CA GLU A 406 -3.65 3.81 -6.49
C GLU A 406 -4.92 4.31 -7.20
N PRO A 407 -6.02 4.37 -6.44
CA PRO A 407 -6.23 3.83 -5.09
C PRO A 407 -6.14 2.29 -5.05
N PRO A 408 -5.82 1.66 -3.89
CA PRO A 408 -5.99 0.22 -3.70
C PRO A 408 -7.47 -0.15 -3.80
N PHE A 409 -7.75 -1.41 -4.13
CA PHE A 409 -9.12 -1.91 -4.27
C PHE A 409 -9.34 -3.19 -3.47
N TYR A 410 -10.60 -3.53 -3.22
CA TYR A 410 -11.00 -4.76 -2.55
C TYR A 410 -11.57 -5.72 -3.58
N ALA A 411 -11.14 -6.98 -3.53
CA ALA A 411 -11.65 -8.03 -4.41
C ALA A 411 -11.34 -9.44 -3.91
N ARG A 412 -12.20 -10.38 -4.27
CA ARG A 412 -11.94 -11.82 -4.18
C ARG A 412 -11.20 -12.33 -5.41
N LEU A 413 -11.58 -11.89 -6.60
CA LEU A 413 -11.08 -12.36 -7.89
C LEU A 413 -10.32 -11.23 -8.59
N VAL A 414 -9.11 -11.52 -9.06
CA VAL A 414 -8.29 -10.58 -9.81
C VAL A 414 -7.89 -11.19 -11.15
N ARG A 415 -8.11 -10.46 -12.25
CA ARG A 415 -7.67 -10.82 -13.61
C ARG A 415 -6.60 -9.87 -14.11
N ILE A 416 -5.57 -10.43 -14.70
CA ILE A 416 -4.59 -9.70 -15.49
C ILE A 416 -4.96 -9.87 -16.95
N LEU A 417 -5.16 -8.75 -17.65
CA LEU A 417 -5.56 -8.66 -19.03
C LEU A 417 -4.37 -8.15 -19.85
N PRO A 418 -3.61 -9.00 -20.55
CA PRO A 418 -2.47 -8.58 -21.37
C PRO A 418 -2.90 -7.55 -22.42
N TRP A 419 -2.15 -6.44 -22.54
CA TRP A 419 -2.42 -5.39 -23.49
C TRP A 419 -1.34 -5.26 -24.58
N ALA A 420 -0.08 -5.45 -24.19
CA ALA A 420 1.05 -5.55 -25.08
C ALA A 420 2.02 -6.62 -24.60
N TRP A 421 2.76 -7.24 -25.47
CA TRP A 421 3.68 -8.34 -25.17
C TRP A 421 4.84 -8.40 -26.18
N HIS A 422 5.87 -9.14 -25.81
CA HIS A 422 6.98 -9.49 -26.68
C HIS A 422 6.91 -11.00 -26.95
N GLU A 423 6.96 -11.40 -28.22
CA GLU A 423 6.82 -12.76 -28.74
C GLU A 423 5.49 -13.42 -28.34
N ARG A 424 5.30 -13.77 -27.07
CA ARG A 424 4.09 -14.39 -26.56
C ARG A 424 3.59 -13.72 -25.28
N ILE A 425 2.29 -13.85 -25.04
CA ILE A 425 1.67 -13.50 -23.76
C ILE A 425 2.16 -14.50 -22.73
N THR A 426 3.25 -14.18 -22.03
CA THR A 426 3.89 -15.02 -21.01
C THR A 426 4.07 -14.23 -19.73
N LEU A 427 3.62 -14.80 -18.59
CA LEU A 427 3.53 -14.07 -17.33
C LEU A 427 3.83 -14.98 -16.13
N ARG A 428 4.66 -14.47 -15.22
CA ARG A 428 4.75 -14.86 -13.80
C ARG A 428 4.36 -13.66 -12.96
N MET A 429 3.74 -13.87 -11.82
CA MET A 429 3.23 -12.78 -11.00
C MET A 429 3.14 -13.11 -9.51
N GLU A 430 3.03 -12.05 -8.71
CA GLU A 430 2.62 -12.06 -7.31
C GLU A 430 1.72 -10.85 -7.04
N LEU A 431 0.67 -11.03 -6.27
CA LEU A 431 -0.19 -9.94 -5.80
C LEU A 431 0.30 -9.43 -4.45
N LEU A 432 0.16 -8.12 -4.25
CA LEU A 432 0.47 -7.43 -3.00
C LEU A 432 -0.81 -6.95 -2.34
N GLY A 433 -0.91 -7.11 -1.03
CA GLY A 433 -2.10 -6.71 -0.29
C GLY A 433 -2.08 -7.17 1.15
N CYS A 434 -3.26 -7.23 1.78
CA CYS A 434 -3.47 -7.71 3.13
C CYS A 434 -4.91 -8.17 3.35
N ASP A 435 -5.12 -8.86 4.47
CA ASP A 435 -6.43 -9.18 5.03
C ASP A 435 -6.86 -8.02 5.94
N GLU A 436 -7.68 -7.12 5.45
CA GLU A 436 -8.36 -6.07 6.23
C GLU A 436 -9.87 -6.24 6.13
#